data_000e4d5d6327d22e6ca23d85d9408fc5
#
_entry.id   000e4d5d6327d22e6ca23d85d9408fc5
#
_cell.length_a   1.000
_cell.length_b   1.000
_cell.length_c   1.000
_cell.angle_alpha   90.00
_cell.angle_beta   90.00
_cell.angle_gamma   90.00
#
_symmetry.space_group_name_H-M   'P 1'
#
loop_
_entity.id
_entity.type
_entity.pdbx_description
1 polymer ?
#
loop_
_entity_poly.entity_id
_entity_poly.type
_entity_poly.pdbx_seq_one_letter_code
_entity_poly.pdbx_strand_id
1 'polypeptide(L)'
;MLFAAAAEAGSYLTRAAMLVVQASRESEYLRGRVNDKDLAELVHQVAMARLEAASRMNVPKEVVQAHPHLLLTLENYERSADAAVQGHDDRFLVYQQRARDEEGILRGVLKQLGWALPDFK
;
A
#
# COMPACT_ATOMS: atom_id res chain seq x y z
N MET A 1 6.16 29.28 5.70
CA MET A 1 5.14 28.64 4.85
C MET A 1 5.69 27.47 4.06
N LEU A 2 6.82 27.66 3.33
CA LEU A 2 7.47 26.55 2.62
C LEU A 2 7.89 25.41 3.55
N PHE A 3 8.38 25.72 4.74
CA PHE A 3 8.80 24.71 5.71
C PHE A 3 7.63 23.88 6.23
N ALA A 4 6.46 24.49 6.47
CA ALA A 4 5.28 23.76 6.93
C ALA A 4 4.78 22.79 5.86
N ALA A 5 4.71 23.22 4.59
CA ALA A 5 4.28 22.37 3.48
C ALA A 5 5.23 21.18 3.29
N ALA A 6 6.55 21.42 3.34
CA ALA A 6 7.55 20.38 3.21
C ALA A 6 7.49 19.38 4.38
N ALA A 7 7.27 19.88 5.62
CA ALA A 7 7.14 19.02 6.79
C ALA A 7 5.87 18.16 6.72
N GLU A 8 4.74 18.71 6.28
CA GLU A 8 3.49 17.97 6.10
C GLU A 8 3.61 16.91 5.02
N ALA A 9 4.21 17.26 3.87
CA ALA A 9 4.45 16.32 2.79
C ALA A 9 5.40 15.21 3.25
N GLY A 10 6.48 15.56 3.98
CA GLY A 10 7.43 14.58 4.51
C GLY A 10 6.75 13.60 5.48
N SER A 11 5.90 14.07 6.37
CA SER A 11 5.14 13.22 7.28
C SER A 11 4.19 12.29 6.53
N TYR A 12 3.49 12.80 5.52
CA TYR A 12 2.64 11.99 4.66
C TYR A 12 3.45 10.90 3.96
N LEU A 13 4.58 11.27 3.34
CA LEU A 13 5.42 10.33 2.60
C LEU A 13 5.97 9.22 3.51
N THR A 14 6.35 9.56 4.73
CA THR A 14 6.80 8.56 5.71
C THR A 14 5.71 7.56 6.04
N ARG A 15 4.49 8.05 6.31
CA ARG A 15 3.35 7.17 6.61
C ARG A 15 2.96 6.33 5.40
N ALA A 16 2.92 6.93 4.22
CA ALA A 16 2.61 6.21 2.98
C ALA A 16 3.63 5.11 2.72
N ALA A 17 4.92 5.41 2.88
CA ALA A 17 5.99 4.42 2.70
C ALA A 17 5.88 3.27 3.69
N MET A 18 5.58 3.55 4.96
CA MET A 18 5.38 2.48 5.96
C MET A 18 4.23 1.57 5.56
N LEU A 19 3.10 2.15 5.14
CA LEU A 19 1.94 1.37 4.73
C LEU A 19 2.27 0.46 3.56
N VAL A 20 2.92 1.00 2.52
CA VAL A 20 3.25 0.24 1.31
C VAL A 20 4.29 -0.84 1.58
N VAL A 21 5.35 -0.51 2.31
CA VAL A 21 6.44 -1.47 2.59
C VAL A 21 5.92 -2.63 3.44
N GLN A 22 5.14 -2.35 4.48
CA GLN A 22 4.58 -3.40 5.33
C GLN A 22 3.60 -4.28 4.53
N ALA A 23 2.74 -3.66 3.71
CA ALA A 23 1.81 -4.41 2.87
C ALA A 23 2.54 -5.34 1.91
N SER A 24 3.58 -4.83 1.26
CA SER A 24 4.39 -5.60 0.32
C SER A 24 5.09 -6.78 1.00
N ARG A 25 5.69 -6.55 2.16
CA ARG A 25 6.38 -7.62 2.91
C ARG A 25 5.43 -8.70 3.38
N GLU A 26 4.26 -8.33 3.90
CA GLU A 26 3.26 -9.29 4.34
C GLU A 26 2.72 -10.10 3.18
N SER A 27 2.46 -9.44 2.06
CA SER A 27 1.99 -10.11 0.85
C SER A 27 3.01 -11.11 0.32
N GLU A 28 4.29 -10.75 0.32
CA GLU A 28 5.36 -11.63 -0.11
C GLU A 28 5.54 -12.83 0.84
N TYR A 29 5.41 -12.59 2.13
CA TYR A 29 5.44 -13.66 3.13
C TYR A 29 4.26 -14.63 2.91
N LEU A 30 3.06 -14.11 2.65
CA LEU A 30 1.87 -14.92 2.39
C LEU A 30 2.00 -15.72 1.10
N ARG A 31 2.70 -15.21 0.10
CA ARG A 31 2.82 -15.85 -1.23
C ARG A 31 3.29 -17.29 -1.14
N GLY A 32 4.25 -17.59 -0.30
CA GLY A 32 4.74 -18.95 -0.12
C GLY A 32 3.90 -19.81 0.82
N ARG A 33 2.82 -19.25 1.39
CA ARG A 33 2.04 -19.85 2.48
C ARG A 33 0.54 -19.66 2.29
N VAL A 34 0.07 -19.59 1.04
CA VAL A 34 -1.34 -19.29 0.74
C VAL A 34 -2.30 -20.33 1.28
N ASN A 35 -1.81 -21.55 1.56
CA ASN A 35 -2.63 -22.62 2.13
C ASN A 35 -2.81 -22.50 3.65
N ASP A 36 -2.05 -21.64 4.30
CA ASP A 36 -2.20 -21.34 5.73
C ASP A 36 -3.37 -20.37 5.90
N LYS A 37 -4.56 -20.90 6.18
CA LYS A 37 -5.78 -20.10 6.26
C LYS A 37 -5.76 -19.10 7.40
N ASP A 38 -5.20 -19.48 8.54
CA ASP A 38 -5.11 -18.57 9.69
C ASP A 38 -4.19 -17.40 9.37
N LEU A 39 -3.08 -17.67 8.70
CA LEU A 39 -2.17 -16.61 8.24
C LEU A 39 -2.85 -15.69 7.22
N ALA A 40 -3.55 -16.28 6.25
CA ALA A 40 -4.26 -15.50 5.22
C ALA A 40 -5.31 -14.58 5.86
N GLU A 41 -6.08 -15.08 6.83
CA GLU A 41 -7.06 -14.28 7.55
C GLU A 41 -6.42 -13.13 8.32
N LEU A 42 -5.30 -13.40 9.01
CA LEU A 42 -4.58 -12.37 9.74
C LEU A 42 -4.07 -11.29 8.79
N VAL A 43 -3.42 -11.68 7.70
CA VAL A 43 -2.91 -10.72 6.70
C VAL A 43 -4.07 -9.91 6.12
N HIS A 44 -5.19 -10.55 5.82
CA HIS A 44 -6.36 -9.86 5.29
C HIS A 44 -6.92 -8.81 6.27
N GLN A 45 -7.06 -9.17 7.54
CA GLN A 45 -7.54 -8.23 8.56
C GLN A 45 -6.62 -7.02 8.70
N VAL A 46 -5.31 -7.24 8.70
CA VAL A 46 -4.33 -6.16 8.78
C VAL A 46 -4.38 -5.31 7.51
N ALA A 47 -4.55 -5.94 6.35
CA ALA A 47 -4.67 -5.23 5.07
C ALA A 47 -5.91 -4.33 5.03
N MET A 48 -7.05 -4.79 5.55
CA MET A 48 -8.26 -3.97 5.65
C MET A 48 -8.04 -2.75 6.58
N ALA A 49 -7.42 -2.98 7.73
CA ALA A 49 -7.13 -1.90 8.67
C ALA A 49 -6.17 -0.87 8.07
N ARG A 50 -5.19 -1.33 7.32
CA ARG A 50 -4.22 -0.48 6.63
C ARG A 50 -4.89 0.39 5.56
N LEU A 51 -5.77 -0.20 4.77
CA LEU A 51 -6.54 0.54 3.75
C LEU A 51 -7.44 1.59 4.40
N GLU A 52 -8.12 1.23 5.48
CA GLU A 52 -8.96 2.17 6.20
C GLU A 52 -8.14 3.33 6.77
N ALA A 53 -6.99 3.04 7.37
CA ALA A 53 -6.10 4.08 7.89
C ALA A 53 -5.66 5.04 6.78
N ALA A 54 -5.31 4.50 5.62
CA ALA A 54 -4.92 5.32 4.46
C ALA A 54 -6.06 6.19 3.96
N SER A 55 -7.30 5.68 3.96
CA SER A 55 -8.48 6.44 3.50
C SER A 55 -8.81 7.62 4.42
N ARG A 56 -8.33 7.60 5.67
CA ARG A 56 -8.55 8.65 6.65
C ARG A 56 -7.37 9.60 6.82
N MET A 57 -6.30 9.40 6.06
CA MET A 57 -5.11 10.24 6.17
C MET A 57 -5.41 11.68 5.74
N ASN A 58 -4.81 12.63 6.47
CA ASN A 58 -4.72 13.99 5.98
C ASN A 58 -3.72 14.02 4.82
N VAL A 59 -4.18 14.52 3.68
CA VAL A 59 -3.36 14.53 2.45
C VAL A 59 -3.00 15.97 2.13
N PRO A 60 -1.70 16.34 2.24
CA PRO A 60 -1.26 17.66 1.82
C PRO A 60 -1.55 17.89 0.34
N LYS A 61 -1.91 19.12 -0.03
CA LYS A 61 -2.25 19.44 -1.42
C LYS A 61 -1.09 19.17 -2.38
N GLU A 62 0.16 19.24 -1.88
CA GLU A 62 1.37 19.02 -2.67
C GLU A 62 1.46 17.58 -3.21
N VAL A 63 0.79 16.62 -2.58
CA VAL A 63 0.84 15.20 -2.93
C VAL A 63 -0.55 14.61 -3.20
N VAL A 64 -1.59 15.43 -3.28
CA VAL A 64 -2.98 14.96 -3.41
C VAL A 64 -3.19 14.10 -4.66
N GLN A 65 -2.49 14.38 -5.75
CA GLN A 65 -2.61 13.61 -6.99
C GLN A 65 -2.08 12.18 -6.85
N ALA A 66 -1.17 11.96 -5.92
CA ALA A 66 -0.59 10.63 -5.68
C ALA A 66 -1.47 9.76 -4.78
N HIS A 67 -2.29 10.35 -3.92
CA HIS A 67 -3.02 9.61 -2.89
C HIS A 67 -3.96 8.54 -3.43
N PRO A 68 -4.71 8.75 -4.54
CA PRO A 68 -5.54 7.68 -5.09
C PRO A 68 -4.75 6.43 -5.45
N HIS A 69 -3.49 6.57 -5.86
CA HIS A 69 -2.62 5.44 -6.18
C HIS A 69 -2.12 4.71 -4.94
N LEU A 70 -1.96 5.41 -3.82
CA LEU A 70 -1.72 4.77 -2.53
C LEU A 70 -2.92 3.89 -2.15
N LEU A 71 -4.13 4.43 -2.26
CA LEU A 71 -5.34 3.68 -1.94
C LEU A 71 -5.51 2.46 -2.84
N LEU A 72 -5.25 2.60 -4.15
CA LEU A 72 -5.34 1.48 -5.09
C LEU A 72 -4.28 0.42 -4.80
N THR A 73 -3.06 0.82 -4.44
CA THR A 73 -2.02 -0.11 -4.04
C THR A 73 -2.48 -0.97 -2.86
N LEU A 74 -2.96 -0.31 -1.80
CA LEU A 74 -3.39 -1.00 -0.58
C LEU A 74 -4.66 -1.82 -0.80
N GLU A 75 -5.59 -1.33 -1.62
CA GLU A 75 -6.80 -2.07 -1.99
C GLU A 75 -6.45 -3.37 -2.72
N ASN A 76 -5.49 -3.34 -3.64
CA ASN A 76 -5.09 -4.55 -4.34
C ASN A 76 -4.37 -5.54 -3.43
N TYR A 77 -3.58 -5.08 -2.47
CA TYR A 77 -3.01 -5.97 -1.45
C TYR A 77 -4.11 -6.60 -0.58
N GLU A 78 -5.13 -5.81 -0.20
CA GLU A 78 -6.28 -6.34 0.56
C GLU A 78 -7.01 -7.42 -0.26
N ARG A 79 -7.29 -7.15 -1.52
CA ARG A 79 -7.96 -8.12 -2.40
C ARG A 79 -7.14 -9.38 -2.61
N SER A 80 -5.82 -9.26 -2.70
CA SER A 80 -4.97 -10.45 -2.82
C SER A 80 -5.05 -11.33 -1.56
N ALA A 81 -5.03 -10.71 -0.39
CA ALA A 81 -5.16 -11.45 0.87
C ALA A 81 -6.55 -12.10 0.99
N ASP A 82 -7.61 -11.39 0.60
CA ASP A 82 -8.96 -11.96 0.56
C ASP A 82 -9.03 -13.17 -0.38
N ALA A 83 -8.41 -13.08 -1.54
CA ALA A 83 -8.35 -14.21 -2.47
C ALA A 83 -7.67 -15.43 -1.83
N ALA A 84 -6.60 -15.22 -1.06
CA ALA A 84 -5.95 -16.31 -0.31
C ALA A 84 -6.90 -16.91 0.75
N VAL A 85 -7.66 -16.07 1.47
CA VAL A 85 -8.68 -16.54 2.43
C VAL A 85 -9.71 -17.42 1.72
N GLN A 86 -10.13 -17.02 0.52
CA GLN A 86 -11.12 -17.74 -0.28
C GLN A 86 -10.55 -19.01 -0.94
N GLY A 87 -9.25 -19.24 -0.87
CA GLY A 87 -8.61 -20.37 -1.54
C GLY A 87 -8.39 -20.18 -3.03
N HIS A 88 -8.40 -18.93 -3.51
CA HIS A 88 -8.21 -18.59 -4.93
C HIS A 88 -6.78 -18.13 -5.18
N ASP A 89 -5.85 -19.09 -5.27
CA ASP A 89 -4.42 -18.80 -5.41
C ASP A 89 -4.11 -17.98 -6.65
N ASP A 90 -4.79 -18.25 -7.77
CA ASP A 90 -4.61 -17.50 -9.02
C ASP A 90 -4.96 -16.03 -8.83
N ARG A 91 -6.08 -15.75 -8.15
CA ARG A 91 -6.52 -14.38 -7.89
C ARG A 91 -5.58 -13.66 -6.94
N PHE A 92 -5.03 -14.39 -5.96
CA PHE A 92 -4.00 -13.84 -5.07
C PHE A 92 -2.85 -13.26 -5.90
N LEU A 93 -2.32 -14.04 -6.83
CA LEU A 93 -1.19 -13.61 -7.66
C LEU A 93 -1.55 -12.43 -8.56
N VAL A 94 -2.75 -12.45 -9.14
CA VAL A 94 -3.22 -11.34 -10.00
C VAL A 94 -3.30 -10.03 -9.23
N TYR A 95 -3.93 -10.05 -8.06
CA TYR A 95 -4.09 -8.84 -7.25
C TYR A 95 -2.76 -8.37 -6.65
N GLN A 96 -1.88 -9.32 -6.28
CA GLN A 96 -0.54 -8.97 -5.83
C GLN A 96 0.23 -8.22 -6.93
N GLN A 97 0.15 -8.69 -8.18
CA GLN A 97 0.80 -8.02 -9.29
C GLN A 97 0.19 -6.65 -9.57
N ARG A 98 -1.13 -6.52 -9.49
CA ARG A 98 -1.81 -5.22 -9.63
C ARG A 98 -1.36 -4.24 -8.55
N ALA A 99 -1.18 -4.72 -7.33
CA ALA A 99 -0.68 -3.88 -6.24
C ALA A 99 0.73 -3.35 -6.55
N ARG A 100 1.60 -4.20 -7.06
CA ARG A 100 2.95 -3.79 -7.46
C ARG A 100 2.94 -2.78 -8.61
N ASP A 101 2.05 -2.97 -9.58
CA ASP A 101 1.88 -2.05 -10.69
C ASP A 101 1.40 -0.68 -10.19
N GLU A 102 0.43 -0.66 -9.28
CA GLU A 102 -0.05 0.58 -8.68
C GLU A 102 1.00 1.26 -7.81
N GLU A 103 1.81 0.50 -7.11
CA GLU A 103 2.95 1.06 -6.36
C GLU A 103 3.91 1.77 -7.32
N GLY A 104 4.18 1.17 -8.48
CA GLY A 104 5.00 1.79 -9.52
C GLY A 104 4.42 3.12 -10.01
N ILE A 105 3.10 3.15 -10.20
CA ILE A 105 2.38 4.37 -10.60
C ILE A 105 2.47 5.43 -9.49
N LEU A 106 2.24 5.03 -8.24
CA LEU A 106 2.37 5.91 -7.08
C LEU A 106 3.74 6.58 -7.04
N ARG A 107 4.81 5.80 -7.17
CA ARG A 107 6.19 6.31 -7.18
C ARG A 107 6.44 7.24 -8.37
N GLY A 108 5.89 6.90 -9.53
CA GLY A 108 6.01 7.71 -10.74
C GLY A 108 5.31 9.06 -10.61
N VAL A 109 4.09 9.09 -10.08
CA VAL A 109 3.34 10.34 -9.85
C VAL A 109 4.09 11.22 -8.83
N LEU A 110 4.55 10.62 -7.73
CA LEU A 110 5.33 11.38 -6.73
C LEU A 110 6.59 11.98 -7.35
N LYS A 111 7.29 11.23 -8.19
CA LYS A 111 8.49 11.71 -8.86
C LYS A 111 8.17 12.93 -9.74
N GLN A 112 7.06 12.90 -10.49
CA GLN A 112 6.62 14.03 -11.31
C GLN A 112 6.32 15.26 -10.45
N LEU A 113 5.85 15.05 -9.22
CA LEU A 113 5.57 16.15 -8.28
C LEU A 113 6.81 16.61 -7.51
N GLY A 114 7.96 15.97 -7.73
CA GLY A 114 9.21 16.33 -7.07
C GLY A 114 9.44 15.61 -5.74
N TRP A 115 8.74 14.51 -5.48
CA TRP A 115 8.81 13.77 -4.22
C TRP A 115 9.23 12.33 -4.44
N ALA A 116 9.65 11.68 -3.36
CA ALA A 116 9.92 10.25 -3.34
C ALA A 116 9.51 9.66 -2.00
N LEU A 117 9.08 8.38 -2.03
CA LEU A 117 8.85 7.64 -0.78
C LEU A 117 10.20 7.35 -0.13
N PRO A 118 10.33 7.57 1.20
CA PRO A 118 11.55 7.18 1.89
C PRO A 118 11.71 5.65 1.90
N ASP A 119 12.95 5.19 1.96
CA ASP A 119 13.27 3.78 2.08
C ASP A 119 13.24 3.36 3.55
N PHE A 120 12.62 2.20 3.81
CA PHE A 120 12.67 1.53 5.11
C PHE A 120 13.38 0.20 4.95
N LYS A 121 14.44 0.00 5.69
CA LYS A 121 15.21 -1.25 5.68
C LYS A 121 14.83 -2.16 6.84
#